data_039f732b99933510035b37b6adce0ba4
#
_entry.id   039f732b99933510035b37b6adce0ba4
#
_cell.length_a   1.000
_cell.length_b   1.000
_cell.length_c   1.000
_cell.angle_alpha   90.00
_cell.angle_beta   90.00
_cell.angle_gamma   90.00
#
_symmetry.space_group_name_H-M   'P 1'
#
loop_
_entity.id
_entity.type
_entity.pdbx_description
1 polymer ?
#
loop_
_entity_poly.entity_id
_entity_poly.type
_entity_poly.pdbx_seq_one_letter_code
_entity_poly.pdbx_strand_id
1 'polypeptide(L)'
;MRERRLSSNYGWSRATRGFGVVLLVVVSSAMPAVADWRDEIGYTALQLELGAATPTGAGVAVSMAEAPTSAGAYMPDVDSSVFSGILFTDVTNTSTGVRGHATTTASHFFGDTNSTAPDVSSVAVFDANDWIDQLGGVTLTSGFEPVTHASYAVQNHSWIVPANSGNDLAAIANLSQRIDHLVNRDGVLIIGGSSNGGSVPHLTGQSYNSILVGNSYEPHGAGQTVTNGVGRQRPDIVAPETRTSRSTPRVASAAAMLHEAFGGTSASHTEVMRAALMAGATKDEFSTWDRTVTRPIDETYGAGELNVYHSYKILDGGEFDGSIVSPVSPVGLYGYDYHSAAPAPSMTPLLYDFHVPTGMVMEELSVFLQWNIDVRDALTGIDDPTGELFSPVVDLSPGGDLADFELTLFDPLGSVIDVSDSPVDNFEHLYLTNLSEGTYQLQVSGDRADTFGLAWRSSLAAISATAVPEPSSVLLLIAMGLPLALQRRTRPHSS
;
A
#
# COMPACT_ATOMS: atom_id res chain seq x y z
N MET A 1 22.69 -29.29 -71.78
CA MET A 1 22.23 -30.48 -72.54
C MET A 1 20.78 -30.73 -72.23
N ARG A 2 20.00 -30.73 -73.35
CA ARG A 2 18.64 -31.26 -73.56
C ARG A 2 17.47 -30.72 -72.70
N GLU A 3 16.86 -29.79 -73.32
CA GLU A 3 15.46 -29.64 -73.75
C GLU A 3 14.62 -30.94 -73.81
N ARG A 4 13.36 -30.82 -73.40
CA ARG A 4 12.23 -31.29 -74.20
C ARG A 4 10.96 -30.47 -73.87
N ARG A 5 10.51 -29.79 -74.92
CA ARG A 5 9.12 -29.29 -75.08
C ARG A 5 8.19 -30.47 -75.32
N LEU A 6 6.94 -30.35 -74.95
CA LEU A 6 5.80 -30.82 -75.75
C LEU A 6 4.53 -29.99 -75.47
N SER A 7 3.95 -29.56 -76.49
CA SER A 7 2.74 -28.78 -76.72
C SER A 7 1.45 -29.59 -76.64
N SER A 8 0.35 -29.05 -76.30
CA SER A 8 -0.82 -28.73 -77.19
C SER A 8 -2.17 -28.80 -76.46
N ASN A 9 -2.87 -27.76 -76.57
CA ASN A 9 -4.19 -27.57 -77.23
C ASN A 9 -5.49 -27.60 -76.38
N TYR A 10 -6.14 -26.44 -76.44
CA TYR A 10 -7.56 -26.10 -76.67
C TYR A 10 -8.66 -26.66 -75.77
N GLY A 11 -9.41 -25.74 -75.18
CA GLY A 11 -10.78 -25.94 -74.72
C GLY A 11 -11.34 -24.65 -74.07
N TRP A 12 -11.96 -23.78 -74.81
CA TRP A 12 -12.69 -22.61 -74.33
C TRP A 12 -14.05 -23.05 -73.78
N SER A 13 -14.31 -22.81 -72.49
CA SER A 13 -15.67 -22.74 -71.95
C SER A 13 -15.84 -21.45 -71.19
N ARG A 14 -16.83 -20.65 -71.57
CA ARG A 14 -17.27 -19.43 -70.91
C ARG A 14 -17.87 -19.80 -69.56
N ALA A 15 -17.28 -19.31 -68.48
CA ALA A 15 -17.91 -19.30 -67.17
C ALA A 15 -18.00 -17.86 -66.66
N THR A 16 -19.23 -17.46 -66.43
CA THR A 16 -19.64 -16.17 -65.80
C THR A 16 -18.93 -15.91 -64.48
N ARG A 17 -18.24 -14.78 -64.42
CA ARG A 17 -17.62 -14.32 -63.20
C ARG A 17 -18.65 -13.63 -62.32
N GLY A 18 -19.07 -14.30 -61.27
CA GLY A 18 -19.70 -13.64 -60.11
C GLY A 18 -18.61 -13.01 -59.23
N PHE A 19 -18.63 -11.68 -59.10
CA PHE A 19 -17.78 -10.98 -58.11
C PHE A 19 -18.39 -11.19 -56.73
N GLY A 20 -17.83 -12.11 -55.96
CA GLY A 20 -18.05 -12.19 -54.51
C GLY A 20 -17.09 -11.23 -53.81
N VAL A 21 -17.64 -10.15 -53.23
CA VAL A 21 -16.88 -9.30 -52.31
C VAL A 21 -16.72 -10.07 -50.99
N VAL A 22 -15.52 -10.58 -50.74
CA VAL A 22 -15.17 -11.13 -49.43
C VAL A 22 -14.80 -9.94 -48.52
N LEU A 23 -15.70 -9.58 -47.63
CA LEU A 23 -15.45 -8.61 -46.56
C LEU A 23 -14.54 -9.30 -45.53
N LEU A 24 -13.23 -9.02 -45.57
CA LEU A 24 -12.28 -9.47 -44.58
C LEU A 24 -12.46 -8.59 -43.33
N VAL A 25 -13.23 -9.06 -42.34
CA VAL A 25 -13.29 -8.44 -41.02
C VAL A 25 -12.01 -8.84 -40.30
N VAL A 26 -11.02 -7.93 -40.28
CA VAL A 26 -9.85 -8.05 -39.44
C VAL A 26 -10.30 -7.69 -38.01
N VAL A 27 -10.65 -8.71 -37.24
CA VAL A 27 -10.76 -8.55 -35.79
C VAL A 27 -9.33 -8.44 -35.28
N SER A 28 -8.82 -7.20 -35.13
CA SER A 28 -7.63 -6.97 -34.33
C SER A 28 -8.02 -7.28 -32.88
N SER A 29 -7.66 -8.45 -32.39
CA SER A 29 -7.57 -8.69 -30.94
C SER A 29 -6.49 -7.74 -30.42
N ALA A 30 -6.90 -6.59 -29.87
CA ALA A 30 -6.02 -5.79 -29.02
C ALA A 30 -5.62 -6.74 -27.88
N MET A 31 -4.35 -7.13 -27.83
CA MET A 31 -3.80 -7.69 -26.60
C MET A 31 -4.06 -6.63 -25.52
N PRO A 32 -4.56 -7.01 -24.33
CA PRO A 32 -4.61 -6.05 -23.24
C PRO A 32 -3.18 -5.49 -23.09
N ALA A 33 -3.04 -4.17 -23.20
CA ALA A 33 -1.81 -3.51 -22.84
C ALA A 33 -1.56 -3.88 -21.38
N VAL A 34 -0.38 -4.36 -21.04
CA VAL A 34 0.03 -4.48 -19.64
C VAL A 34 -0.13 -3.08 -19.08
N ALA A 35 -0.92 -2.93 -18.02
CA ALA A 35 -1.12 -1.63 -17.39
C ALA A 35 0.24 -1.05 -17.00
N ASP A 36 0.44 0.24 -17.21
CA ASP A 36 1.64 0.92 -16.69
C ASP A 36 1.54 0.85 -15.13
N TRP A 37 2.63 0.57 -14.46
CA TRP A 37 2.67 0.55 -13.00
C TRP A 37 2.10 1.83 -12.36
N ARG A 38 2.15 2.97 -13.07
CA ARG A 38 1.57 4.24 -12.63
C ARG A 38 0.05 4.18 -12.60
N ASP A 39 -0.56 3.49 -13.56
CA ASP A 39 -2.01 3.28 -13.61
C ASP A 39 -2.44 2.38 -12.44
N GLU A 40 -1.67 1.32 -12.18
CA GLU A 40 -1.95 0.34 -11.13
C GLU A 40 -1.93 0.99 -9.74
N ILE A 41 -0.90 1.79 -9.43
CA ILE A 41 -0.83 2.49 -8.14
C ILE A 41 -1.67 3.78 -8.09
N GLY A 42 -2.49 4.09 -9.10
CA GLY A 42 -3.32 5.28 -9.16
C GLY A 42 -2.57 6.60 -9.41
N TYR A 43 -1.27 6.56 -9.73
CA TYR A 43 -0.49 7.79 -9.94
C TYR A 43 -0.93 8.56 -11.16
N THR A 44 -1.26 7.90 -12.27
CA THR A 44 -1.82 8.54 -13.47
C THR A 44 -3.14 9.26 -13.16
N ALA A 45 -4.02 8.66 -12.34
CA ALA A 45 -5.27 9.29 -11.91
C ALA A 45 -5.01 10.56 -11.10
N LEU A 46 -4.03 10.52 -10.19
CA LEU A 46 -3.62 11.68 -9.40
C LEU A 46 -3.06 12.79 -10.30
N GLN A 47 -2.22 12.45 -11.27
CA GLN A 47 -1.69 13.42 -12.24
C GLN A 47 -2.78 14.05 -13.11
N LEU A 48 -3.80 13.29 -13.50
CA LEU A 48 -4.94 13.81 -14.27
C LEU A 48 -5.80 14.77 -13.44
N GLU A 49 -5.98 14.50 -12.15
CA GLU A 49 -6.75 15.36 -11.24
C GLU A 49 -6.00 16.65 -10.89
N LEU A 50 -4.74 16.54 -10.49
CA LEU A 50 -3.96 17.67 -9.96
C LEU A 50 -3.18 18.44 -11.04
N GLY A 51 -2.91 17.82 -12.18
CA GLY A 51 -2.11 18.43 -13.26
C GLY A 51 -0.72 18.86 -12.77
N ALA A 52 -0.39 20.13 -12.96
CA ALA A 52 0.89 20.70 -12.55
C ALA A 52 1.06 20.85 -11.01
N ALA A 53 0.01 20.60 -10.23
CA ALA A 53 0.07 20.60 -8.77
C ALA A 53 0.35 19.21 -8.19
N THR A 54 0.56 18.19 -9.03
CA THR A 54 0.93 16.85 -8.55
C THR A 54 2.26 16.94 -7.81
N PRO A 55 2.34 16.49 -6.55
CA PRO A 55 3.60 16.51 -5.81
C PRO A 55 4.61 15.53 -6.44
N THR A 56 5.87 15.87 -6.36
CA THR A 56 6.99 15.20 -7.04
C THR A 56 8.18 14.87 -6.10
N GLY A 57 7.98 15.05 -4.78
CA GLY A 57 9.02 14.91 -3.75
C GLY A 57 9.90 16.14 -3.60
N ALA A 58 9.52 17.28 -4.19
CA ALA A 58 10.33 18.49 -4.17
C ALA A 58 10.58 19.00 -2.74
N GLY A 59 11.85 19.25 -2.43
CA GLY A 59 12.26 19.74 -1.11
C GLY A 59 12.31 18.67 -0.01
N VAL A 60 11.92 17.43 -0.28
CA VAL A 60 11.99 16.33 0.69
C VAL A 60 13.40 15.74 0.70
N ALA A 61 14.00 15.67 1.88
CA ALA A 61 15.28 15.00 2.08
C ALA A 61 15.03 13.51 2.34
N VAL A 62 15.70 12.64 1.59
CA VAL A 62 15.55 11.20 1.71
C VAL A 62 16.91 10.50 1.86
N SER A 63 16.87 9.26 2.31
CA SER A 63 18.06 8.42 2.35
C SER A 63 17.80 7.01 1.83
N MET A 64 18.85 6.33 1.44
CA MET A 64 18.83 4.91 1.10
C MET A 64 20.03 4.19 1.68
N ALA A 65 19.83 2.97 2.13
CA ALA A 65 20.91 2.07 2.50
C ALA A 65 21.01 0.94 1.47
N GLU A 66 22.24 0.60 1.07
CA GLU A 66 22.49 -0.40 0.05
C GLU A 66 23.58 -1.37 0.53
N ALA A 67 23.34 -2.69 0.41
CA ALA A 67 24.35 -3.66 0.75
C ALA A 67 25.55 -3.57 -0.21
N PRO A 68 26.79 -3.50 0.25
CA PRO A 68 27.93 -3.34 -0.63
C PRO A 68 28.24 -4.61 -1.42
N THR A 69 28.92 -4.46 -2.56
CA THR A 69 29.56 -5.60 -3.22
C THR A 69 30.75 -6.10 -2.39
N SER A 70 31.30 -7.27 -2.73
CA SER A 70 32.54 -7.75 -2.10
C SER A 70 33.75 -6.83 -2.29
N ALA A 71 33.68 -5.90 -3.25
CA ALA A 71 34.69 -4.87 -3.48
C ALA A 71 34.35 -3.54 -2.75
N GLY A 72 33.25 -3.47 -2.01
CA GLY A 72 32.85 -2.27 -1.26
C GLY A 72 32.06 -1.23 -2.06
N ALA A 73 31.55 -1.56 -3.27
CA ALA A 73 30.73 -0.61 -4.05
C ALA A 73 29.27 -0.69 -3.61
N TYR A 74 28.64 0.45 -3.27
CA TYR A 74 27.23 0.57 -2.90
C TYR A 74 26.54 1.82 -3.45
N MET A 75 27.27 2.78 -4.02
CA MET A 75 26.70 3.99 -4.59
C MET A 75 25.92 3.69 -5.87
N PRO A 76 24.82 4.41 -6.16
CA PRO A 76 24.21 4.40 -7.49
C PRO A 76 25.14 5.11 -8.51
N ASP A 77 24.84 4.94 -9.80
CA ASP A 77 25.48 5.72 -10.87
C ASP A 77 24.95 7.16 -10.84
N VAL A 78 25.59 8.02 -10.07
CA VAL A 78 25.16 9.40 -9.85
C VAL A 78 25.24 10.26 -11.12
N ASP A 79 26.01 9.84 -12.14
CA ASP A 79 26.12 10.51 -13.43
C ASP A 79 25.01 10.08 -14.41
N SER A 80 24.16 9.14 -14.03
CA SER A 80 23.03 8.71 -14.84
C SER A 80 22.04 9.85 -15.06
N SER A 81 21.61 10.04 -16.31
CA SER A 81 20.66 11.11 -16.68
C SER A 81 19.31 11.03 -15.95
N VAL A 82 18.94 9.85 -15.42
CA VAL A 82 17.69 9.68 -14.64
C VAL A 82 17.74 10.31 -13.24
N PHE A 83 18.90 10.83 -12.82
CA PHE A 83 19.12 11.52 -11.55
C PHE A 83 19.52 12.98 -11.74
N SER A 84 19.13 13.57 -12.85
CA SER A 84 19.49 14.95 -13.18
C SER A 84 18.99 15.93 -12.11
N GLY A 85 19.90 16.71 -11.53
CA GLY A 85 19.58 17.70 -10.49
C GLY A 85 19.57 17.18 -9.05
N ILE A 86 19.75 15.89 -8.83
CA ILE A 86 19.78 15.29 -7.48
C ILE A 86 21.21 15.38 -6.92
N LEU A 87 21.32 15.82 -5.67
CA LEU A 87 22.57 15.85 -4.92
C LEU A 87 22.73 14.56 -4.10
N PHE A 88 23.77 13.79 -4.41
CA PHE A 88 24.10 12.58 -3.66
C PHE A 88 25.18 12.84 -2.62
N THR A 89 25.00 12.28 -1.43
CA THR A 89 26.01 12.25 -0.37
C THR A 89 26.31 10.81 0.00
N ASP A 90 27.53 10.36 -0.18
CA ASP A 90 28.06 9.13 0.41
C ASP A 90 28.33 9.40 1.89
N VAL A 91 27.46 8.92 2.78
CA VAL A 91 27.51 9.27 4.21
C VAL A 91 28.76 8.73 4.90
N THR A 92 29.16 7.52 4.53
CA THR A 92 30.33 6.86 5.12
C THR A 92 31.61 7.17 4.35
N ASN A 93 31.48 7.70 3.14
CA ASN A 93 32.59 8.04 2.23
C ASN A 93 33.54 6.84 2.03
N THR A 94 32.99 5.64 1.93
CA THR A 94 33.74 4.37 1.81
C THR A 94 33.45 3.64 0.51
N SER A 95 32.50 4.09 -0.32
CA SER A 95 32.15 3.41 -1.56
C SER A 95 33.31 3.37 -2.54
N THR A 96 33.61 2.17 -3.01
CA THR A 96 34.68 1.95 -4.01
C THR A 96 34.20 2.13 -5.45
N GLY A 97 32.91 2.42 -5.66
CA GLY A 97 32.34 2.63 -6.99
C GLY A 97 30.85 2.41 -7.09
N VAL A 98 30.38 2.32 -8.32
CA VAL A 98 28.97 2.17 -8.66
C VAL A 98 28.50 0.71 -8.47
N ARG A 99 27.30 0.56 -7.90
CA ARG A 99 26.56 -0.68 -7.86
C ARG A 99 25.29 -0.59 -8.71
N GLY A 100 25.15 -1.48 -9.70
CA GLY A 100 23.98 -1.49 -10.60
C GLY A 100 22.64 -1.73 -9.87
N HIS A 101 22.64 -2.50 -8.78
CA HIS A 101 21.45 -2.68 -7.93
C HIS A 101 21.05 -1.37 -7.26
N ALA A 102 22.00 -0.63 -6.69
CA ALA A 102 21.76 0.69 -6.11
C ALA A 102 21.19 1.67 -7.14
N THR A 103 21.73 1.67 -8.38
CA THR A 103 21.19 2.48 -9.47
C THR A 103 19.76 2.12 -9.81
N THR A 104 19.43 0.83 -9.88
CA THR A 104 18.06 0.37 -10.13
C THR A 104 17.12 0.79 -9.00
N THR A 105 17.50 0.56 -7.75
CA THR A 105 16.72 0.94 -6.56
C THR A 105 16.49 2.47 -6.52
N ALA A 106 17.54 3.25 -6.68
CA ALA A 106 17.46 4.71 -6.75
C ALA A 106 16.53 5.20 -7.88
N SER A 107 16.57 4.54 -9.06
CA SER A 107 15.69 4.88 -10.18
C SER A 107 14.20 4.67 -9.84
N HIS A 108 13.84 3.64 -9.06
CA HIS A 108 12.47 3.41 -8.61
C HIS A 108 12.07 4.34 -7.45
N PHE A 109 13.02 4.85 -6.70
CA PHE A 109 12.75 5.74 -5.56
C PHE A 109 12.56 7.20 -6.01
N PHE A 110 13.48 7.72 -6.81
CA PHE A 110 13.50 9.13 -7.21
C PHE A 110 14.00 9.39 -8.64
N GLY A 111 14.03 8.39 -9.52
CA GLY A 111 14.43 8.60 -10.91
C GLY A 111 13.32 9.23 -11.75
N ASP A 112 13.67 10.16 -12.67
CA ASP A 112 12.78 10.96 -13.50
C ASP A 112 11.60 10.20 -14.12
N THR A 113 11.85 9.00 -14.63
CA THR A 113 10.87 8.26 -15.43
C THR A 113 10.26 7.07 -14.72
N ASN A 114 10.78 6.71 -13.54
CA ASN A 114 10.44 5.44 -12.91
C ASN A 114 10.04 5.58 -11.42
N SER A 115 9.76 6.81 -10.97
CA SER A 115 9.35 7.12 -9.61
C SER A 115 8.12 8.03 -9.58
N THR A 116 7.54 8.23 -8.40
CA THR A 116 6.51 9.25 -8.12
C THR A 116 7.12 10.50 -7.48
N ALA A 117 8.41 10.47 -7.12
CA ALA A 117 9.12 11.56 -6.46
C ALA A 117 10.42 11.96 -7.21
N PRO A 118 10.33 12.35 -8.50
CA PRO A 118 11.52 12.65 -9.31
C PRO A 118 12.26 13.94 -8.92
N ASP A 119 11.62 14.84 -8.15
CA ASP A 119 12.19 16.14 -7.78
C ASP A 119 12.78 16.16 -6.36
N VAL A 120 13.02 14.99 -5.76
CA VAL A 120 13.82 14.89 -4.55
C VAL A 120 15.18 15.56 -4.77
N SER A 121 15.52 16.53 -3.93
CA SER A 121 16.70 17.38 -4.17
C SER A 121 18.01 16.83 -3.61
N SER A 122 17.95 16.03 -2.55
CA SER A 122 19.13 15.48 -1.87
C SER A 122 18.88 14.07 -1.37
N VAL A 123 19.87 13.21 -1.57
CA VAL A 123 19.84 11.79 -1.19
C VAL A 123 21.11 11.43 -0.43
N ALA A 124 20.95 10.96 0.80
CA ALA A 124 22.03 10.35 1.55
C ALA A 124 22.09 8.84 1.26
N VAL A 125 23.26 8.34 0.93
CA VAL A 125 23.48 6.91 0.62
C VAL A 125 24.37 6.31 1.69
N PHE A 126 23.91 5.22 2.31
CA PHE A 126 24.61 4.47 3.34
C PHE A 126 25.09 3.12 2.80
N ASP A 127 26.28 2.69 3.21
CA ASP A 127 26.58 1.26 3.24
C ASP A 127 25.68 0.59 4.29
N ALA A 128 25.00 -0.50 3.93
CA ALA A 128 24.08 -1.19 4.84
C ALA A 128 24.77 -1.77 6.08
N ASN A 129 26.05 -2.16 6.00
CA ASN A 129 26.79 -2.61 7.17
C ASN A 129 27.08 -1.43 8.12
N ASP A 130 27.54 -0.30 7.57
CA ASP A 130 27.78 0.91 8.36
C ASP A 130 26.47 1.44 8.99
N TRP A 131 25.34 1.31 8.26
CA TRP A 131 24.03 1.64 8.81
C TRP A 131 23.66 0.75 10.00
N ILE A 132 23.92 -0.58 9.93
CA ILE A 132 23.77 -1.50 11.07
C ILE A 132 24.71 -1.12 12.22
N ASP A 133 25.93 -0.73 11.91
CA ASP A 133 26.90 -0.30 12.93
C ASP A 133 26.44 1.01 13.61
N GLN A 134 25.77 1.92 12.89
CA GLN A 134 25.13 3.11 13.45
C GLN A 134 23.94 2.80 14.37
N LEU A 135 23.35 1.61 14.29
CA LEU A 135 22.40 1.10 15.28
C LEU A 135 23.08 0.47 16.50
N GLY A 136 24.40 0.35 16.54
CA GLY A 136 25.17 -0.32 17.59
C GLY A 136 25.79 -1.67 17.18
N GLY A 137 25.62 -2.07 15.92
CA GLY A 137 26.21 -3.28 15.31
C GLY A 137 25.67 -4.62 15.85
N VAL A 138 25.94 -5.69 15.12
CA VAL A 138 25.49 -7.08 15.48
C VAL A 138 26.21 -7.64 16.73
N THR A 139 27.35 -7.12 17.12
CA THR A 139 28.11 -7.54 18.32
C THR A 139 27.64 -6.86 19.59
N LEU A 140 26.67 -5.95 19.48
CA LEU A 140 26.01 -5.24 20.57
C LEU A 140 26.98 -4.89 21.71
N THR A 141 27.76 -3.86 21.53
CA THR A 141 28.32 -3.16 22.68
C THR A 141 27.16 -2.50 23.41
N SER A 142 26.79 -3.07 24.57
CA SER A 142 25.80 -2.45 25.44
C SER A 142 26.13 -0.98 25.60
N GLY A 143 25.18 -0.09 25.31
CA GLY A 143 25.32 1.32 25.58
C GLY A 143 25.55 2.25 24.42
N PHE A 144 25.31 1.82 23.16
CA PHE A 144 25.42 2.72 22.01
C PHE A 144 24.05 3.30 21.63
N GLU A 145 23.91 4.62 21.69
CA GLU A 145 22.72 5.31 21.16
C GLU A 145 22.75 5.32 19.63
N PRO A 146 21.69 4.89 18.94
CA PRO A 146 21.63 4.95 17.47
C PRO A 146 21.87 6.37 16.94
N VAL A 147 22.66 6.50 15.89
CA VAL A 147 22.89 7.79 15.22
C VAL A 147 21.56 8.35 14.72
N THR A 148 21.38 9.68 14.86
CA THR A 148 20.12 10.32 14.45
C THR A 148 19.96 10.37 12.93
N HIS A 149 18.74 10.09 12.47
CA HIS A 149 18.28 10.17 11.09
C HIS A 149 17.18 11.22 10.89
N ALA A 150 16.94 12.11 11.86
CA ALA A 150 15.90 13.14 11.84
C ALA A 150 15.98 14.12 10.64
N SER A 151 17.08 14.10 9.89
CA SER A 151 17.22 14.92 8.67
C SER A 151 16.49 14.33 7.46
N TYR A 152 15.99 13.09 7.54
CA TYR A 152 15.39 12.40 6.42
C TYR A 152 13.92 12.10 6.73
N ALA A 153 13.02 12.44 5.80
CA ALA A 153 11.61 12.07 5.94
C ALA A 153 11.37 10.58 5.66
N VAL A 154 12.07 10.04 4.66
CA VAL A 154 11.91 8.65 4.20
C VAL A 154 13.29 8.01 3.99
N GLN A 155 13.42 6.77 4.46
CA GLN A 155 14.61 5.95 4.26
C GLN A 155 14.24 4.61 3.61
N ASN A 156 14.89 4.28 2.47
CA ASN A 156 14.66 3.05 1.71
C ASN A 156 15.74 2.00 2.00
N HIS A 157 15.31 0.77 2.31
CA HIS A 157 16.15 -0.40 2.57
C HIS A 157 15.80 -1.56 1.62
N SER A 158 16.38 -1.55 0.42
CA SER A 158 16.17 -2.62 -0.58
C SER A 158 17.16 -3.78 -0.44
N TRP A 159 17.55 -4.09 0.77
CA TRP A 159 18.43 -5.19 1.16
C TRP A 159 17.85 -5.92 2.38
N ILE A 160 18.34 -7.12 2.65
CA ILE A 160 17.83 -7.96 3.75
C ILE A 160 18.97 -8.59 4.54
N VAL A 161 18.70 -8.87 5.82
CA VAL A 161 19.40 -9.92 6.58
C VAL A 161 18.51 -11.16 6.52
N PRO A 162 18.93 -12.25 5.81
CA PRO A 162 18.09 -13.42 5.63
C PRO A 162 17.77 -14.12 6.96
N ALA A 163 16.52 -14.61 7.12
CA ALA A 163 16.08 -15.30 8.33
C ALA A 163 16.90 -16.54 8.67
N ASN A 164 17.54 -17.18 7.69
CA ASN A 164 18.39 -18.36 7.86
C ASN A 164 19.89 -18.03 7.95
N SER A 165 20.26 -16.79 8.21
CA SER A 165 21.66 -16.33 8.28
C SER A 165 22.46 -16.90 9.46
N GLY A 166 21.79 -17.58 10.41
CA GLY A 166 22.45 -18.13 11.61
C GLY A 166 22.81 -17.09 12.67
N ASN A 167 22.28 -15.87 12.56
CA ASN A 167 22.47 -14.81 13.54
C ASN A 167 21.74 -15.12 14.86
N ASP A 168 22.27 -14.59 15.94
CA ASP A 168 21.60 -14.64 17.24
C ASP A 168 20.29 -13.89 17.20
N LEU A 169 19.17 -14.56 17.50
CA LEU A 169 17.84 -13.97 17.49
C LEU A 169 17.67 -12.86 18.54
N ALA A 170 18.38 -12.93 19.66
CA ALA A 170 18.35 -11.87 20.66
C ALA A 170 19.05 -10.60 20.13
N ALA A 171 20.17 -10.74 19.42
CA ALA A 171 20.83 -9.62 18.76
C ALA A 171 19.95 -9.02 17.65
N ILE A 172 19.25 -9.84 16.88
CA ILE A 172 18.29 -9.37 15.86
C ILE A 172 17.12 -8.63 16.50
N ALA A 173 16.55 -9.15 17.59
CA ALA A 173 15.47 -8.47 18.32
C ALA A 173 15.93 -7.10 18.82
N ASN A 174 17.10 -7.01 19.42
CA ASN A 174 17.67 -5.77 19.92
C ASN A 174 17.89 -4.74 18.78
N LEU A 175 18.45 -5.16 17.64
CA LEU A 175 18.62 -4.28 16.48
C LEU A 175 17.27 -3.81 15.92
N SER A 176 16.25 -4.68 15.87
CA SER A 176 14.91 -4.31 15.43
C SER A 176 14.28 -3.28 16.38
N GLN A 177 14.46 -3.44 17.69
CA GLN A 177 14.02 -2.44 18.70
C GLN A 177 14.74 -1.10 18.53
N ARG A 178 16.01 -1.10 18.13
CA ARG A 178 16.73 0.14 17.82
C ARG A 178 16.21 0.83 16.56
N ILE A 179 15.73 0.08 15.57
CA ILE A 179 15.00 0.63 14.43
C ILE A 179 13.67 1.25 14.91
N ASP A 180 12.93 0.58 15.79
CA ASP A 180 11.68 1.08 16.36
C ASP A 180 11.92 2.39 17.14
N HIS A 181 12.97 2.44 17.96
CA HIS A 181 13.40 3.65 18.68
C HIS A 181 13.75 4.80 17.73
N LEU A 182 14.50 4.51 16.65
CA LEU A 182 14.92 5.50 15.66
C LEU A 182 13.72 6.14 14.96
N VAL A 183 12.71 5.33 14.57
CA VAL A 183 11.46 5.85 13.98
C VAL A 183 10.75 6.79 14.96
N ASN A 184 10.58 6.39 16.24
CA ASN A 184 9.93 7.21 17.25
C ASN A 184 10.67 8.51 17.54
N ARG A 185 11.99 8.42 17.74
CA ARG A 185 12.82 9.57 18.12
C ARG A 185 12.95 10.58 16.97
N ASP A 186 13.16 10.09 15.74
CA ASP A 186 13.57 10.92 14.61
C ASP A 186 12.40 11.25 13.66
N GLY A 187 11.27 10.55 13.77
CA GLY A 187 10.13 10.73 12.86
C GLY A 187 10.42 10.29 11.43
N VAL A 188 11.46 9.48 11.19
CA VAL A 188 11.82 8.99 9.86
C VAL A 188 11.00 7.75 9.50
N LEU A 189 10.40 7.74 8.30
CA LEU A 189 9.69 6.57 7.80
C LEU A 189 10.69 5.57 7.19
N ILE A 190 10.91 4.45 7.88
CA ILE A 190 11.79 3.38 7.42
C ILE A 190 11.01 2.34 6.63
N ILE A 191 11.40 2.13 5.37
CA ILE A 191 10.74 1.23 4.43
C ILE A 191 11.72 0.15 3.99
N GLY A 192 11.46 -1.09 4.40
CA GLY A 192 12.28 -2.25 4.12
C GLY A 192 11.67 -3.21 3.12
N GLY A 193 12.50 -3.87 2.33
CA GLY A 193 12.05 -4.91 1.41
C GLY A 193 11.97 -6.28 2.07
N SER A 194 10.92 -7.04 1.77
CA SER A 194 10.88 -8.45 2.10
C SER A 194 11.87 -9.26 1.24
N SER A 195 12.04 -10.55 1.54
CA SER A 195 12.86 -11.43 0.70
C SER A 195 12.13 -11.74 -0.63
N ASN A 196 12.89 -12.07 -1.69
CA ASN A 196 12.31 -12.53 -2.95
C ASN A 196 11.95 -14.03 -2.87
N GLY A 197 11.10 -14.39 -1.94
CA GLY A 197 10.70 -15.76 -1.59
C GLY A 197 11.29 -16.23 -0.26
N GLY A 198 10.68 -17.26 0.33
CA GLY A 198 11.05 -17.78 1.65
C GLY A 198 10.38 -17.03 2.80
N SER A 199 11.11 -16.84 3.89
CA SER A 199 10.57 -16.26 5.12
C SER A 199 10.73 -14.75 5.20
N VAL A 200 9.99 -14.13 6.10
CA VAL A 200 10.17 -12.73 6.53
C VAL A 200 11.63 -12.50 6.95
N PRO A 201 12.32 -11.48 6.42
CA PRO A 201 13.71 -11.21 6.78
C PRO A 201 13.85 -10.67 8.21
N HIS A 202 15.08 -10.65 8.69
CA HIS A 202 15.44 -10.01 9.96
C HIS A 202 15.47 -8.47 9.84
N LEU A 203 15.71 -7.78 10.94
CA LEU A 203 15.79 -6.33 11.12
C LEU A 203 14.47 -5.63 10.73
N THR A 204 14.40 -4.91 9.61
CA THR A 204 13.19 -4.20 9.18
C THR A 204 11.97 -5.11 9.07
N GLY A 205 12.15 -6.41 8.76
CA GLY A 205 11.07 -7.39 8.75
C GLY A 205 10.54 -7.75 10.15
N GLN A 206 11.31 -7.48 11.20
CA GLN A 206 10.97 -7.77 12.59
C GLN A 206 10.66 -6.51 13.41
N SER A 207 10.94 -5.32 12.88
CA SER A 207 10.61 -4.03 13.52
C SER A 207 9.10 -3.79 13.53
N TYR A 208 8.58 -3.14 14.57
CA TYR A 208 7.18 -2.70 14.67
C TYR A 208 6.92 -1.43 13.86
N ASN A 209 7.85 -0.48 13.93
CA ASN A 209 7.63 0.88 13.46
C ASN A 209 8.08 1.11 12.00
N SER A 210 8.67 0.08 11.34
CA SER A 210 9.00 0.12 9.91
C SER A 210 7.87 -0.44 9.04
N ILE A 211 7.88 -0.12 7.74
CA ILE A 211 7.04 -0.75 6.72
C ILE A 211 7.86 -1.85 6.02
N LEU A 212 7.36 -3.08 6.00
CA LEU A 212 7.91 -4.16 5.18
C LEU A 212 7.11 -4.31 3.89
N VAL A 213 7.80 -4.24 2.75
CA VAL A 213 7.17 -4.26 1.42
C VAL A 213 7.40 -5.59 0.72
N GLY A 214 6.30 -6.23 0.30
CA GLY A 214 6.30 -7.35 -0.64
C GLY A 214 6.19 -6.89 -2.10
N ASN A 215 5.96 -7.82 -3.03
CA ASN A 215 5.65 -7.50 -4.42
C ASN A 215 4.35 -8.17 -4.87
N SER A 216 3.66 -7.60 -5.86
CA SER A 216 2.35 -8.08 -6.29
C SER A 216 2.43 -9.21 -7.33
N TYR A 217 3.51 -9.30 -8.11
CA TYR A 217 3.56 -10.16 -9.30
C TYR A 217 4.26 -11.49 -9.09
N GLU A 218 5.15 -11.59 -8.10
CA GLU A 218 5.96 -12.78 -7.87
C GLU A 218 6.00 -13.14 -6.38
N PRO A 219 6.30 -14.38 -6.03
CA PRO A 219 6.44 -14.79 -4.64
C PRO A 219 7.50 -13.97 -3.89
N HIS A 220 7.17 -13.61 -2.67
CA HIS A 220 8.04 -12.89 -1.73
C HIS A 220 7.99 -13.55 -0.35
N GLY A 221 8.87 -13.15 0.55
CA GLY A 221 8.85 -13.61 1.93
C GLY A 221 7.65 -13.02 2.67
N ALA A 222 6.75 -13.90 3.06
CA ALA A 222 5.54 -13.56 3.81
C ALA A 222 5.39 -14.51 5.01
N GLY A 223 4.58 -14.14 5.98
CA GLY A 223 4.32 -14.91 7.18
C GLY A 223 4.53 -14.13 8.46
N GLN A 224 4.69 -14.83 9.57
CA GLN A 224 4.78 -14.22 10.88
C GLN A 224 6.21 -13.85 11.27
N THR A 225 6.33 -12.79 12.08
CA THR A 225 7.58 -12.42 12.75
C THR A 225 8.01 -13.49 13.76
N VAL A 226 9.32 -13.61 13.98
CA VAL A 226 9.92 -14.61 14.89
C VAL A 226 10.72 -14.01 16.04
N THR A 227 10.95 -12.68 16.00
CA THR A 227 11.61 -11.89 17.04
C THR A 227 10.89 -10.56 17.21
N ASN A 228 11.18 -9.81 18.27
CA ASN A 228 10.63 -8.48 18.53
C ASN A 228 9.10 -8.43 18.32
N GLY A 229 8.36 -9.22 19.07
CA GLY A 229 6.93 -9.46 18.87
C GLY A 229 6.68 -10.60 17.88
N VAL A 230 6.60 -11.80 18.41
CA VAL A 230 6.34 -13.03 17.63
C VAL A 230 4.87 -13.10 17.22
N GLY A 231 4.60 -13.43 15.96
CA GLY A 231 3.25 -13.70 15.47
C GLY A 231 2.61 -12.58 14.67
N ARG A 232 3.27 -11.41 14.52
CA ARG A 232 2.77 -10.32 13.68
C ARG A 232 2.85 -10.71 12.20
N GLN A 233 1.82 -10.38 11.45
CA GLN A 233 1.77 -10.70 10.02
C GLN A 233 2.60 -9.72 9.18
N ARG A 234 3.34 -10.25 8.21
CA ARG A 234 4.15 -9.51 7.24
C ARG A 234 4.00 -10.10 5.82
N PRO A 235 4.15 -9.28 4.75
CA PRO A 235 4.51 -7.85 4.71
C PRO A 235 3.35 -6.96 5.14
N ASP A 236 3.61 -5.64 5.30
CA ASP A 236 2.56 -4.67 5.60
C ASP A 236 1.78 -4.27 4.34
N ILE A 237 2.47 -4.18 3.20
CA ILE A 237 1.92 -3.74 1.91
C ILE A 237 2.70 -4.39 0.77
N VAL A 238 2.08 -4.50 -0.40
CA VAL A 238 2.77 -4.90 -1.64
C VAL A 238 2.73 -3.78 -2.68
N ALA A 239 3.61 -3.84 -3.69
CA ALA A 239 3.59 -2.91 -4.81
C ALA A 239 3.91 -3.64 -6.12
N PRO A 240 3.44 -3.11 -7.29
CA PRO A 240 3.50 -3.78 -8.59
C PRO A 240 4.93 -3.87 -9.12
N GLU A 241 5.58 -4.97 -8.80
CA GLU A 241 6.92 -5.33 -9.26
C GLU A 241 7.13 -6.86 -9.17
N THR A 242 8.23 -7.32 -9.77
CA THR A 242 8.63 -8.74 -9.73
C THR A 242 9.70 -9.03 -8.67
N ARG A 243 10.21 -8.02 -8.00
CA ARG A 243 11.22 -8.14 -6.93
C ARG A 243 10.98 -7.11 -5.84
N THR A 244 11.10 -7.54 -4.62
CA THR A 244 10.91 -6.68 -3.44
C THR A 244 11.88 -5.49 -3.41
N SER A 245 13.11 -5.65 -3.89
CA SER A 245 14.06 -4.53 -4.00
C SER A 245 13.67 -3.45 -5.03
N ARG A 246 12.59 -3.66 -5.80
CA ARG A 246 11.99 -2.65 -6.69
C ARG A 246 10.64 -2.16 -6.16
N SER A 247 9.86 -3.03 -5.50
CA SER A 247 8.60 -2.65 -4.84
C SER A 247 8.86 -1.69 -3.68
N THR A 248 9.88 -1.97 -2.87
CA THR A 248 10.24 -1.15 -1.71
C THR A 248 10.47 0.32 -2.07
N PRO A 249 11.31 0.66 -3.06
CA PRO A 249 11.51 2.05 -3.43
C PRO A 249 10.28 2.70 -4.10
N ARG A 250 9.30 1.94 -4.63
CA ARG A 250 8.03 2.52 -5.07
C ARG A 250 7.20 3.03 -3.89
N VAL A 251 7.13 2.26 -2.80
CA VAL A 251 6.46 2.71 -1.57
C VAL A 251 7.21 3.90 -0.96
N ALA A 252 8.54 3.87 -0.96
CA ALA A 252 9.36 4.99 -0.48
C ALA A 252 9.16 6.25 -1.34
N SER A 253 9.04 6.09 -2.65
CA SER A 253 8.73 7.18 -3.59
C SER A 253 7.37 7.81 -3.32
N ALA A 254 6.34 6.97 -3.14
CA ALA A 254 5.01 7.43 -2.76
C ALA A 254 5.01 8.20 -1.44
N ALA A 255 5.72 7.69 -0.43
CA ALA A 255 5.86 8.37 0.86
C ALA A 255 6.57 9.73 0.73
N ALA A 256 7.65 9.83 -0.07
CA ALA A 256 8.34 11.10 -0.30
C ALA A 256 7.43 12.12 -1.01
N MET A 257 6.66 11.68 -2.01
CA MET A 257 5.66 12.51 -2.67
C MET A 257 4.59 13.03 -1.68
N LEU A 258 4.08 12.16 -0.79
CA LEU A 258 3.11 12.55 0.24
C LEU A 258 3.73 13.51 1.27
N HIS A 259 5.00 13.34 1.64
CA HIS A 259 5.71 14.25 2.52
C HIS A 259 5.90 15.65 1.91
N GLU A 260 6.08 15.79 0.59
CA GLU A 260 6.04 17.11 -0.06
C GLU A 260 4.69 17.78 0.15
N ALA A 261 3.59 17.05 -0.09
CA ALA A 261 2.25 17.61 -0.06
C ALA A 261 1.78 17.98 1.35
N PHE A 262 2.13 17.16 2.34
CA PHE A 262 1.56 17.23 3.69
C PHE A 262 2.60 17.40 4.81
N GLY A 263 3.86 17.59 4.48
CA GLY A 263 4.91 17.86 5.44
C GLY A 263 4.63 19.10 6.28
N GLY A 264 4.94 19.02 7.58
CA GLY A 264 4.70 20.12 8.53
C GLY A 264 3.24 20.21 9.05
N THR A 265 2.39 19.24 8.69
CA THR A 265 1.06 19.01 9.30
C THR A 265 1.09 17.73 10.14
N SER A 266 0.03 17.44 10.88
CA SER A 266 -0.15 16.17 11.61
C SER A 266 -0.10 14.94 10.70
N ALA A 267 -0.42 15.07 9.40
CA ALA A 267 -0.30 14.02 8.40
C ALA A 267 1.15 13.50 8.22
N SER A 268 2.16 14.30 8.58
CA SER A 268 3.57 13.90 8.44
C SER A 268 4.07 12.98 9.56
N HIS A 269 3.30 12.75 10.61
CA HIS A 269 3.64 11.76 11.63
C HIS A 269 3.69 10.35 11.04
N THR A 270 4.63 9.55 11.50
CA THR A 270 4.87 8.21 10.94
C THR A 270 3.65 7.30 11.08
N GLU A 271 2.88 7.44 12.16
CA GLU A 271 1.64 6.72 12.42
C GLU A 271 0.57 7.05 11.36
N VAL A 272 0.36 8.32 11.06
CA VAL A 272 -0.62 8.77 10.05
C VAL A 272 -0.18 8.39 8.65
N MET A 273 1.10 8.60 8.32
CA MET A 273 1.63 8.27 6.99
C MET A 273 1.51 6.77 6.70
N ARG A 274 1.84 5.92 7.69
CA ARG A 274 1.68 4.47 7.60
C ARG A 274 0.20 4.10 7.47
N ALA A 275 -0.67 4.65 8.33
CA ALA A 275 -2.11 4.40 8.25
C ALA A 275 -2.69 4.79 6.88
N ALA A 276 -2.30 5.95 6.32
CA ALA A 276 -2.78 6.42 5.02
C ALA A 276 -2.30 5.54 3.86
N LEU A 277 -1.05 5.04 3.88
CA LEU A 277 -0.55 4.10 2.89
C LEU A 277 -1.32 2.76 2.94
N MET A 278 -1.61 2.25 4.14
CA MET A 278 -2.30 0.98 4.36
C MET A 278 -3.81 1.09 4.07
N ALA A 279 -4.51 2.12 4.57
CA ALA A 279 -5.93 2.34 4.27
C ALA A 279 -6.17 2.60 2.78
N GLY A 280 -5.21 3.28 2.12
CA GLY A 280 -5.22 3.57 0.69
C GLY A 280 -5.04 2.35 -0.20
N ALA A 281 -4.41 1.28 0.29
CA ALA A 281 -4.09 0.09 -0.48
C ALA A 281 -5.34 -0.59 -1.05
N THR A 282 -5.27 -1.06 -2.32
CA THR A 282 -6.35 -1.77 -3.02
C THR A 282 -6.25 -3.29 -2.84
N LYS A 283 -7.39 -3.96 -2.91
CA LYS A 283 -7.49 -5.42 -2.80
C LYS A 283 -7.99 -6.08 -4.09
N ASP A 284 -8.34 -5.27 -5.10
CA ASP A 284 -9.03 -5.72 -6.31
C ASP A 284 -8.24 -6.77 -7.11
N GLU A 285 -6.92 -6.67 -7.09
CA GLU A 285 -6.01 -7.59 -7.76
C GLU A 285 -5.90 -8.97 -7.04
N PHE A 286 -6.37 -9.07 -5.79
CA PHE A 286 -6.18 -10.23 -4.94
C PHE A 286 -7.49 -10.88 -4.54
N SER A 287 -8.04 -11.73 -5.40
CA SER A 287 -9.32 -12.42 -5.16
C SER A 287 -9.35 -13.31 -3.90
N THR A 288 -8.19 -13.59 -3.31
CA THR A 288 -8.03 -14.38 -2.08
C THR A 288 -7.66 -13.53 -0.87
N TRP A 289 -7.58 -12.20 -1.03
CA TRP A 289 -7.26 -11.32 0.08
C TRP A 289 -8.29 -11.47 1.21
N ASP A 290 -7.82 -11.72 2.41
CA ASP A 290 -8.67 -11.79 3.59
C ASP A 290 -7.98 -11.24 4.84
N ARG A 291 -8.75 -11.02 5.87
CA ARG A 291 -8.30 -10.72 7.23
C ARG A 291 -9.18 -11.46 8.25
N THR A 292 -8.73 -11.54 9.49
CA THR A 292 -9.54 -12.04 10.62
C THR A 292 -9.56 -11.00 11.75
N VAL A 293 -10.34 -11.23 12.79
CA VAL A 293 -10.36 -10.35 13.97
C VAL A 293 -8.96 -10.15 14.56
N THR A 294 -8.17 -11.21 14.66
CA THR A 294 -6.84 -11.21 15.29
C THR A 294 -5.67 -11.19 14.29
N ARG A 295 -5.94 -11.08 13.01
CA ARG A 295 -4.98 -10.89 11.93
C ARG A 295 -5.51 -9.78 11.02
N PRO A 296 -5.14 -8.53 11.27
CA PRO A 296 -5.75 -7.38 10.60
C PRO A 296 -5.48 -7.26 9.08
N ILE A 297 -4.43 -7.92 8.58
CA ILE A 297 -4.00 -7.86 7.18
C ILE A 297 -3.87 -9.27 6.57
N ASP A 298 -3.82 -9.34 5.24
CA ASP A 298 -3.67 -10.61 4.51
C ASP A 298 -2.31 -11.27 4.75
N GLU A 299 -2.28 -12.62 4.72
CA GLU A 299 -1.06 -13.41 4.99
C GLU A 299 0.05 -13.18 3.96
N THR A 300 -0.31 -12.80 2.73
CA THR A 300 0.63 -12.64 1.60
C THR A 300 0.73 -11.19 1.18
N TYR A 301 -0.40 -10.50 1.07
CA TYR A 301 -0.47 -9.17 0.44
C TYR A 301 -0.57 -8.02 1.46
N GLY A 302 -0.51 -8.33 2.75
CA GLY A 302 -0.62 -7.29 3.78
C GLY A 302 -1.94 -6.52 3.70
N ALA A 303 -1.87 -5.18 3.78
CA ALA A 303 -3.03 -4.32 3.60
C ALA A 303 -3.55 -4.28 2.16
N GLY A 304 -2.80 -4.79 1.18
CA GLY A 304 -3.12 -4.79 -0.24
C GLY A 304 -2.02 -4.13 -1.09
N GLU A 305 -2.34 -3.77 -2.33
CA GLU A 305 -1.43 -3.11 -3.25
C GLU A 305 -1.42 -1.59 -3.06
N LEU A 306 -0.22 -1.01 -3.06
CA LEU A 306 -0.02 0.44 -2.98
C LEU A 306 -0.92 1.20 -3.95
N ASN A 307 -1.65 2.20 -3.44
CA ASN A 307 -2.40 3.13 -4.27
C ASN A 307 -2.18 4.58 -3.78
N VAL A 308 -1.34 5.31 -4.50
CA VAL A 308 -0.94 6.67 -4.10
C VAL A 308 -2.08 7.69 -4.25
N TYR A 309 -3.03 7.42 -5.19
CA TYR A 309 -4.23 8.27 -5.33
C TYR A 309 -5.06 8.24 -4.05
N HIS A 310 -5.37 7.05 -3.57
CA HIS A 310 -6.14 6.89 -2.34
C HIS A 310 -5.39 7.44 -1.12
N SER A 311 -4.10 7.17 -0.99
CA SER A 311 -3.30 7.69 0.12
C SER A 311 -3.25 9.22 0.11
N TYR A 312 -3.11 9.84 -1.07
CA TYR A 312 -3.18 11.29 -1.21
C TYR A 312 -4.56 11.82 -0.82
N LYS A 313 -5.66 11.22 -1.33
CA LYS A 313 -7.04 11.65 -1.02
C LYS A 313 -7.36 11.51 0.47
N ILE A 314 -6.83 10.50 1.17
CA ILE A 314 -6.97 10.36 2.62
C ILE A 314 -6.38 11.57 3.33
N LEU A 315 -5.15 11.95 3.01
CA LEU A 315 -4.47 13.08 3.65
C LEU A 315 -5.07 14.44 3.23
N ASP A 316 -5.47 14.58 1.96
CA ASP A 316 -6.17 15.77 1.43
C ASP A 316 -7.58 15.95 2.02
N GLY A 317 -8.22 14.86 2.45
CA GLY A 317 -9.50 14.85 3.13
C GLY A 317 -9.48 15.59 4.48
N GLY A 318 -8.30 15.74 5.06
CA GLY A 318 -8.05 16.49 6.29
C GLY A 318 -8.18 15.67 7.56
N GLU A 319 -7.86 16.31 8.66
CA GLU A 319 -7.89 15.75 10.00
C GLU A 319 -9.27 15.87 10.63
N PHE A 320 -9.71 14.83 11.31
CA PHE A 320 -11.00 14.77 12.02
C PHE A 320 -10.79 14.18 13.41
N ASP A 321 -10.94 14.98 14.43
CA ASP A 321 -10.83 14.53 15.82
C ASP A 321 -11.93 13.52 16.16
N GLY A 322 -11.57 12.41 16.78
CA GLY A 322 -12.53 11.46 17.35
C GLY A 322 -13.33 12.09 18.50
N SER A 323 -14.61 11.73 18.63
CA SER A 323 -15.51 12.23 19.69
C SER A 323 -15.65 11.24 20.81
N ILE A 324 -15.68 11.72 22.05
CA ILE A 324 -16.01 10.91 23.24
C ILE A 324 -17.52 10.92 23.58
N VAL A 325 -18.33 11.63 22.79
CA VAL A 325 -19.78 11.77 23.00
C VAL A 325 -20.54 11.55 21.70
N SER A 326 -21.65 10.80 21.81
CA SER A 326 -22.61 10.62 20.71
C SER A 326 -23.80 11.59 20.88
N PRO A 327 -24.43 12.09 19.78
CA PRO A 327 -24.12 11.79 18.37
C PRO A 327 -22.88 12.53 17.85
N VAL A 328 -22.20 11.88 16.90
CA VAL A 328 -21.02 12.42 16.24
C VAL A 328 -21.42 13.06 14.89
N SER A 329 -20.73 14.10 14.47
CA SER A 329 -20.87 14.58 13.10
C SER A 329 -20.20 13.59 12.13
N PRO A 330 -20.87 13.23 11.01
CA PRO A 330 -20.26 12.32 10.06
C PRO A 330 -18.92 12.86 9.51
N VAL A 331 -17.94 11.97 9.41
CA VAL A 331 -16.64 12.26 8.77
C VAL A 331 -16.77 12.27 7.24
N GLY A 332 -15.77 12.81 6.55
CA GLY A 332 -15.69 12.77 5.08
C GLY A 332 -15.47 11.35 4.53
N LEU A 333 -15.59 11.20 3.21
CA LEU A 333 -15.32 9.93 2.53
C LEU A 333 -13.85 9.52 2.65
N TYR A 334 -12.97 10.49 2.82
CA TYR A 334 -11.54 10.36 3.05
C TYR A 334 -11.17 11.22 4.25
N GLY A 335 -10.20 10.77 5.02
CA GLY A 335 -9.69 11.56 6.14
C GLY A 335 -8.76 10.76 7.05
N TYR A 336 -8.23 11.46 8.04
CA TYR A 336 -7.37 10.86 9.05
C TYR A 336 -7.59 11.57 10.41
N ASP A 337 -7.10 10.93 11.47
CA ASP A 337 -6.93 11.53 12.81
C ASP A 337 -5.52 11.21 13.30
N TYR A 338 -4.83 12.23 13.82
CA TYR A 338 -3.63 12.06 14.62
C TYR A 338 -3.96 12.29 16.09
N HIS A 339 -4.35 11.23 16.77
CA HIS A 339 -4.64 11.30 18.19
C HIS A 339 -3.34 11.29 19.00
N SER A 340 -2.94 12.47 19.48
CA SER A 340 -1.78 12.62 20.37
C SER A 340 -2.25 12.59 21.82
N ALA A 341 -1.90 11.53 22.53
CA ALA A 341 -2.23 11.38 23.93
C ALA A 341 -0.99 11.03 24.76
N ALA A 342 -0.89 11.58 25.96
CA ALA A 342 0.08 11.05 26.92
C ALA A 342 -0.39 9.67 27.39
N PRO A 343 0.52 8.68 27.52
CA PRO A 343 0.16 7.36 28.03
C PRO A 343 -0.57 7.44 29.37
N ALA A 344 -1.74 6.81 29.46
CA ALA A 344 -2.56 6.76 30.65
C ALA A 344 -3.19 5.34 30.78
N PRO A 345 -3.48 4.87 32.01
CA PRO A 345 -3.86 3.49 32.28
C PRO A 345 -5.28 3.10 31.78
N SER A 346 -5.97 4.01 31.10
CA SER A 346 -7.26 3.74 30.47
C SER A 346 -7.53 4.75 29.37
N MET A 347 -8.17 4.29 28.30
CA MET A 347 -8.64 5.14 27.19
C MET A 347 -10.16 5.29 27.28
N THR A 348 -10.64 6.52 27.05
CA THR A 348 -12.07 6.71 26.71
C THR A 348 -12.22 6.45 25.23
N PRO A 349 -13.14 5.56 24.79
CA PRO A 349 -13.33 5.27 23.38
C PRO A 349 -13.59 6.51 22.53
N LEU A 350 -12.98 6.58 21.35
CA LEU A 350 -13.20 7.63 20.36
C LEU A 350 -14.15 7.11 19.28
N LEU A 351 -15.09 7.95 18.88
CA LEU A 351 -16.18 7.63 17.95
C LEU A 351 -16.05 8.45 16.68
N TYR A 352 -16.33 7.80 15.53
CA TYR A 352 -16.37 8.40 14.20
C TYR A 352 -17.61 7.86 13.48
N ASP A 353 -18.42 8.73 12.87
CA ASP A 353 -19.63 8.32 12.16
C ASP A 353 -19.40 8.38 10.64
N PHE A 354 -19.69 7.28 9.95
CA PHE A 354 -19.71 7.16 8.49
C PHE A 354 -21.14 7.14 7.99
N HIS A 355 -21.52 8.09 7.13
CA HIS A 355 -22.88 8.22 6.66
C HIS A 355 -23.03 7.74 5.22
N VAL A 356 -23.95 6.79 5.01
CA VAL A 356 -24.40 6.34 3.69
C VAL A 356 -25.76 6.97 3.40
N PRO A 357 -25.86 7.92 2.45
CA PRO A 357 -27.11 8.61 2.13
C PRO A 357 -28.19 7.68 1.59
N THR A 358 -29.46 8.05 1.77
CA THR A 358 -30.60 7.31 1.20
C THR A 358 -30.49 7.15 -0.31
N GLY A 359 -30.67 5.93 -0.80
CA GLY A 359 -30.54 5.57 -2.21
C GLY A 359 -29.10 5.36 -2.67
N MET A 360 -28.13 5.35 -1.73
CA MET A 360 -26.74 5.04 -1.98
C MET A 360 -26.35 3.73 -1.29
N VAL A 361 -25.26 3.15 -1.77
CA VAL A 361 -24.53 2.06 -1.11
C VAL A 361 -23.08 2.53 -0.93
N MET A 362 -22.49 2.22 0.20
CA MET A 362 -21.05 2.38 0.37
C MET A 362 -20.41 1.12 -0.20
N GLU A 363 -19.83 1.26 -1.40
CA GLU A 363 -19.22 0.13 -2.12
C GLU A 363 -18.02 -0.41 -1.37
N GLU A 364 -17.28 0.48 -0.71
CA GLU A 364 -16.07 0.14 0.03
C GLU A 364 -15.88 1.07 1.22
N LEU A 365 -15.44 0.51 2.34
CA LEU A 365 -14.90 1.20 3.51
C LEU A 365 -13.61 0.50 3.94
N SER A 366 -12.50 1.21 3.92
CA SER A 366 -11.20 0.78 4.44
C SER A 366 -10.79 1.72 5.57
N VAL A 367 -10.56 1.19 6.76
CA VAL A 367 -10.12 1.94 7.94
C VAL A 367 -8.87 1.28 8.50
N PHE A 368 -7.81 2.04 8.70
CA PHE A 368 -6.55 1.53 9.25
C PHE A 368 -6.12 2.39 10.44
N LEU A 369 -5.90 1.74 11.57
CA LEU A 369 -5.35 2.31 12.79
C LEU A 369 -3.90 1.87 12.94
N GLN A 370 -3.00 2.79 13.25
CA GLN A 370 -1.58 2.53 13.38
C GLN A 370 -1.00 3.28 14.55
N TRP A 371 -0.20 2.60 15.36
CA TRP A 371 0.56 3.23 16.44
C TRP A 371 2.00 2.75 16.44
N ASN A 372 2.86 3.48 17.11
CA ASN A 372 4.25 3.08 17.30
C ASN A 372 4.39 2.34 18.64
N ILE A 373 5.32 1.37 18.68
CA ILE A 373 5.73 0.82 19.95
C ILE A 373 6.81 1.72 20.55
N ASP A 374 6.69 2.00 21.85
CA ASP A 374 7.69 2.74 22.58
C ASP A 374 8.82 1.82 23.04
N VAL A 375 10.04 2.16 22.64
CA VAL A 375 11.24 1.45 23.09
C VAL A 375 11.88 2.21 24.22
N ARG A 376 11.88 1.62 25.40
CA ARG A 376 12.49 2.20 26.59
C ARG A 376 14.00 1.94 26.62
N ASP A 377 14.74 2.86 27.22
CA ASP A 377 16.14 2.65 27.57
C ASP A 377 16.28 2.06 28.98
N ALA A 378 16.79 0.83 29.06
CA ALA A 378 17.02 0.15 30.34
C ALA A 378 18.14 0.80 31.19
N LEU A 379 18.94 1.66 30.57
CA LEU A 379 20.07 2.36 31.23
C LEU A 379 19.67 3.74 31.78
N THR A 380 18.41 4.14 31.60
CA THR A 380 17.89 5.40 32.15
C THR A 380 18.13 5.46 33.66
N GLY A 381 18.90 6.46 34.11
CA GLY A 381 19.28 6.62 35.54
C GLY A 381 20.63 6.01 35.93
N ILE A 382 21.35 5.39 35.01
CA ILE A 382 22.78 5.08 35.20
C ILE A 382 23.58 6.36 34.90
N ASP A 383 24.54 6.70 35.77
CA ASP A 383 25.46 7.84 35.56
C ASP A 383 26.27 7.59 34.28
N ASP A 384 25.74 8.05 33.13
CA ASP A 384 26.47 8.14 31.88
C ASP A 384 26.75 9.59 31.55
N PRO A 385 27.97 10.07 31.84
CA PRO A 385 28.37 11.46 31.62
C PRO A 385 28.46 11.81 30.12
N THR A 386 28.41 10.81 29.21
CA THR A 386 28.49 11.01 27.76
C THR A 386 27.11 11.04 27.08
N GLY A 387 26.07 10.50 27.73
CA GLY A 387 24.73 10.36 27.18
C GLY A 387 24.66 9.42 25.97
N GLU A 388 25.68 8.55 25.79
CA GLU A 388 25.82 7.68 24.63
C GLU A 388 25.34 6.24 24.88
N LEU A 389 24.94 5.95 26.14
CA LEU A 389 24.54 4.59 26.52
C LEU A 389 23.04 4.37 26.28
N PHE A 390 22.69 3.46 25.39
CA PHE A 390 21.33 3.04 25.12
C PHE A 390 21.22 1.51 25.11
N SER A 391 20.30 0.97 25.91
CA SER A 391 19.98 -0.47 25.91
C SER A 391 18.47 -0.63 25.69
N PRO A 392 18.03 -0.99 24.48
CA PRO A 392 16.60 -1.08 24.20
C PRO A 392 15.96 -2.21 25.00
N VAL A 393 14.83 -1.90 25.61
CA VAL A 393 13.95 -2.86 26.29
C VAL A 393 12.53 -2.58 25.86
N VAL A 394 11.84 -3.65 25.49
CA VAL A 394 10.40 -3.62 25.18
C VAL A 394 9.73 -4.68 26.03
N ASP A 395 8.73 -4.27 26.81
CA ASP A 395 7.86 -5.16 27.56
C ASP A 395 6.60 -5.45 26.72
N LEU A 396 6.56 -6.63 26.10
CA LEU A 396 5.44 -7.10 25.28
C LEU A 396 4.39 -7.86 26.11
N SER A 397 4.46 -7.84 27.44
CA SER A 397 3.39 -8.40 28.28
C SER A 397 2.14 -7.50 28.22
N PRO A 398 0.94 -8.04 28.51
CA PRO A 398 -0.28 -7.25 28.57
C PRO A 398 -0.12 -6.03 29.50
N GLY A 399 -0.41 -4.82 28.99
CA GLY A 399 -0.17 -3.56 29.70
C GLY A 399 1.30 -3.10 29.73
N GLY A 400 2.17 -3.72 28.91
CA GLY A 400 3.58 -3.35 28.70
C GLY A 400 3.76 -2.15 27.76
N ASP A 401 4.77 -2.20 26.89
CA ASP A 401 5.11 -1.07 26.00
C ASP A 401 4.30 -1.06 24.69
N LEU A 402 3.67 -2.17 24.32
CA LEU A 402 2.70 -2.22 23.22
C LEU A 402 1.31 -1.87 23.75
N ALA A 403 0.70 -0.80 23.26
CA ALA A 403 -0.72 -0.54 23.47
C ALA A 403 -1.57 -1.59 22.73
N ASP A 404 -2.67 -2.00 23.32
CA ASP A 404 -3.61 -2.95 22.73
C ASP A 404 -4.89 -2.18 22.34
N PHE A 405 -4.92 -1.72 21.07
CA PHE A 405 -6.06 -0.99 20.51
C PHE A 405 -6.96 -1.93 19.70
N GLU A 406 -8.25 -1.59 19.67
CA GLU A 406 -9.31 -2.31 18.97
C GLU A 406 -10.09 -1.34 18.07
N LEU A 407 -10.48 -1.80 16.88
CA LEU A 407 -11.49 -1.19 16.03
C LEU A 407 -12.78 -1.99 16.08
N THR A 408 -13.89 -1.36 16.45
CA THR A 408 -15.23 -1.94 16.38
C THR A 408 -16.14 -1.09 15.51
N LEU A 409 -16.79 -1.69 14.51
CA LEU A 409 -17.78 -1.02 13.65
C LEU A 409 -19.20 -1.47 13.99
N PHE A 410 -20.07 -0.50 14.22
CA PHE A 410 -21.49 -0.70 14.53
C PHE A 410 -22.36 -0.32 13.33
N ASP A 411 -23.43 -1.09 13.11
CA ASP A 411 -24.44 -0.78 12.12
C ASP A 411 -25.38 0.38 12.57
N PRO A 412 -26.28 0.89 11.70
CA PRO A 412 -27.21 1.94 12.05
C PRO A 412 -28.20 1.58 13.17
N LEU A 413 -28.28 0.32 13.57
CA LEU A 413 -29.13 -0.15 14.67
C LEU A 413 -28.33 -0.35 15.98
N GLY A 414 -27.02 -0.10 15.94
CA GLY A 414 -26.12 -0.26 17.09
C GLY A 414 -25.62 -1.69 17.30
N SER A 415 -25.75 -2.58 16.31
CA SER A 415 -25.18 -3.93 16.37
C SER A 415 -23.75 -3.92 15.83
N VAL A 416 -22.85 -4.67 16.48
CA VAL A 416 -21.48 -4.88 15.97
C VAL A 416 -21.55 -5.67 14.66
N ILE A 417 -20.90 -5.16 13.62
CA ILE A 417 -20.82 -5.82 12.31
C ILE A 417 -19.41 -6.26 11.95
N ASP A 418 -18.40 -5.62 12.50
CA ASP A 418 -17.00 -6.02 12.29
C ASP A 418 -16.11 -5.55 13.44
N VAL A 419 -15.02 -6.30 13.68
CA VAL A 419 -14.02 -6.04 14.72
C VAL A 419 -12.63 -6.35 14.18
N SER A 420 -11.64 -5.57 14.60
CA SER A 420 -10.23 -5.87 14.45
C SER A 420 -9.56 -5.66 15.80
N ASP A 421 -8.95 -6.75 16.35
CA ASP A 421 -8.42 -6.81 17.71
C ASP A 421 -7.27 -7.82 17.75
N SER A 422 -6.07 -7.35 17.38
CA SER A 422 -4.86 -8.17 17.34
C SER A 422 -4.01 -7.95 18.60
N PRO A 423 -3.78 -8.97 19.39
CA PRO A 423 -2.98 -8.83 20.63
C PRO A 423 -1.48 -8.71 20.40
N VAL A 424 -1.01 -8.71 19.15
CA VAL A 424 0.43 -8.74 18.82
C VAL A 424 0.86 -7.67 17.83
N ASP A 425 -0.06 -7.14 17.02
CA ASP A 425 0.24 -6.10 16.03
C ASP A 425 0.16 -4.71 16.66
N ASN A 426 0.80 -3.73 16.04
CA ASN A 426 0.67 -2.30 16.35
C ASN A 426 -0.16 -1.58 15.30
N PHE A 427 -1.14 -2.27 14.76
CA PHE A 427 -2.13 -1.75 13.82
C PHE A 427 -3.40 -2.60 13.84
N GLU A 428 -4.53 -1.96 13.47
CA GLU A 428 -5.81 -2.61 13.23
C GLU A 428 -6.38 -2.19 11.88
N HIS A 429 -7.15 -3.06 11.24
CA HIS A 429 -7.69 -2.82 9.91
C HIS A 429 -9.10 -3.37 9.76
N LEU A 430 -10.03 -2.51 9.34
CA LEU A 430 -11.36 -2.91 8.89
C LEU A 430 -11.49 -2.69 7.39
N TYR A 431 -12.05 -3.69 6.70
CA TYR A 431 -12.34 -3.62 5.27
C TYR A 431 -13.69 -4.24 4.98
N LEU A 432 -14.65 -3.41 4.59
CA LEU A 432 -16.02 -3.82 4.33
C LEU A 432 -16.48 -3.34 2.96
N THR A 433 -17.42 -4.05 2.37
CA THR A 433 -18.03 -3.71 1.09
C THR A 433 -19.56 -3.77 1.17
N ASN A 434 -20.23 -2.99 0.29
CA ASN A 434 -21.67 -3.04 0.13
C ASN A 434 -22.49 -2.70 1.39
N LEU A 435 -22.07 -1.68 2.14
CA LEU A 435 -22.82 -1.18 3.30
C LEU A 435 -24.05 -0.37 2.83
N SER A 436 -25.23 -0.72 3.34
CA SER A 436 -26.52 -0.10 3.01
C SER A 436 -26.61 1.35 3.53
N GLU A 437 -27.66 2.07 3.12
CA GLU A 437 -27.96 3.39 3.68
C GLU A 437 -28.08 3.39 5.21
N GLY A 438 -27.55 4.44 5.84
CA GLY A 438 -27.57 4.63 7.29
C GLY A 438 -26.28 5.24 7.83
N THR A 439 -26.18 5.39 9.13
CA THR A 439 -24.98 5.89 9.81
C THR A 439 -24.31 4.74 10.56
N TYR A 440 -23.10 4.46 10.21
CA TYR A 440 -22.23 3.45 10.84
C TYR A 440 -21.29 4.16 11.79
N GLN A 441 -21.15 3.62 13.01
CA GLN A 441 -20.26 4.22 14.01
C GLN A 441 -19.03 3.33 14.20
N LEU A 442 -17.86 3.89 13.94
CA LEU A 442 -16.58 3.31 14.30
C LEU A 442 -16.23 3.72 15.73
N GLN A 443 -15.77 2.77 16.50
CA GLN A 443 -15.18 2.99 17.82
C GLN A 443 -13.71 2.55 17.79
N VAL A 444 -12.84 3.44 18.27
CA VAL A 444 -11.46 3.12 18.64
C VAL A 444 -11.42 2.99 20.15
N SER A 445 -11.05 1.83 20.66
CA SER A 445 -10.85 1.56 22.10
C SER A 445 -9.48 0.94 22.32
N GLY A 446 -9.03 0.90 23.57
CA GLY A 446 -7.73 0.33 23.91
C GLY A 446 -7.56 0.14 25.42
N ASP A 447 -6.60 -0.68 25.80
CA ASP A 447 -6.23 -0.98 27.19
C ASP A 447 -5.66 0.25 27.92
N ARG A 448 -5.12 1.20 27.15
CA ARG A 448 -4.58 2.48 27.63
C ARG A 448 -4.73 3.58 26.59
N ALA A 449 -4.60 4.84 27.02
CA ALA A 449 -4.44 5.96 26.11
C ALA A 449 -2.99 6.00 25.61
N ASP A 450 -2.82 6.15 24.31
CA ASP A 450 -1.52 6.32 23.64
C ASP A 450 -1.71 7.08 22.34
N THR A 451 -0.60 7.46 21.67
CA THR A 451 -0.63 8.16 20.39
C THR A 451 -0.87 7.18 19.24
N PHE A 452 -1.76 7.55 18.32
CA PHE A 452 -2.01 6.76 17.11
C PHE A 452 -2.36 7.64 15.89
N GLY A 453 -2.24 7.06 14.69
CA GLY A 453 -2.80 7.57 13.44
C GLY A 453 -3.96 6.67 13.00
N LEU A 454 -5.12 7.26 12.75
CA LEU A 454 -6.27 6.60 12.11
C LEU A 454 -6.43 7.17 10.71
N ALA A 455 -6.64 6.32 9.71
CA ALA A 455 -6.88 6.77 8.33
C ALA A 455 -8.02 5.96 7.71
N TRP A 456 -8.82 6.61 6.84
CA TRP A 456 -9.93 5.93 6.18
C TRP A 456 -10.17 6.44 4.78
N ARG A 457 -10.73 5.55 3.96
CA ARG A 457 -11.35 5.87 2.68
C ARG A 457 -12.64 5.10 2.53
N SER A 458 -13.60 5.72 1.85
CA SER A 458 -14.84 5.08 1.46
C SER A 458 -15.26 5.53 0.05
N SER A 459 -16.04 4.71 -0.63
CA SER A 459 -16.65 5.03 -1.92
C SER A 459 -18.16 4.82 -1.86
N LEU A 460 -18.91 5.70 -2.54
CA LEU A 460 -20.36 5.64 -2.60
C LEU A 460 -20.83 5.46 -4.04
N ALA A 461 -21.79 4.58 -4.27
CA ALA A 461 -22.51 4.49 -5.54
C ALA A 461 -24.03 4.60 -5.35
N ALA A 462 -24.71 5.12 -6.37
CA ALA A 462 -26.16 5.12 -6.39
C ALA A 462 -26.68 3.70 -6.57
N ILE A 463 -27.67 3.30 -5.79
CA ILE A 463 -28.38 2.04 -6.01
C ILE A 463 -29.09 2.16 -7.37
N SER A 464 -28.60 1.43 -8.37
CA SER A 464 -29.25 1.36 -9.68
C SER A 464 -30.66 0.79 -9.48
N ALA A 465 -31.68 1.61 -9.67
CA ALA A 465 -33.02 1.09 -9.78
C ALA A 465 -33.03 0.09 -10.94
N THR A 466 -33.14 -1.20 -10.65
CA THR A 466 -33.43 -2.19 -11.68
C THR A 466 -34.68 -1.71 -12.37
N ALA A 467 -34.58 -1.39 -13.67
CA ALA A 467 -35.72 -1.01 -14.45
C ALA A 467 -36.74 -2.16 -14.32
N VAL A 468 -37.78 -1.95 -13.55
CA VAL A 468 -38.93 -2.85 -13.53
C VAL A 468 -39.46 -2.80 -14.97
N PRO A 469 -39.43 -3.90 -15.71
CA PRO A 469 -40.00 -3.90 -17.06
C PRO A 469 -41.45 -3.41 -16.94
N GLU A 470 -41.78 -2.26 -17.56
CA GLU A 470 -43.13 -1.77 -17.54
C GLU A 470 -44.08 -2.87 -18.04
N PRO A 471 -45.10 -3.28 -17.26
CA PRO A 471 -45.99 -4.37 -17.64
C PRO A 471 -46.83 -4.04 -18.88
N SER A 472 -46.79 -2.78 -19.35
CA SER A 472 -47.63 -2.29 -20.45
C SER A 472 -47.18 -2.68 -21.86
N SER A 473 -45.91 -3.03 -22.10
CA SER A 473 -45.44 -3.32 -23.49
C SER A 473 -45.77 -4.73 -23.94
N VAL A 474 -45.93 -5.69 -23.04
CA VAL A 474 -46.26 -7.08 -23.42
C VAL A 474 -47.77 -7.27 -23.62
N LEU A 475 -48.60 -6.55 -22.85
CA LEU A 475 -50.07 -6.60 -23.00
C LEU A 475 -50.56 -5.89 -24.26
N LEU A 476 -49.86 -4.85 -24.77
CA LEU A 476 -50.25 -4.16 -26.02
C LEU A 476 -49.95 -4.99 -27.27
N LEU A 477 -48.92 -5.84 -27.26
CA LEU A 477 -48.59 -6.75 -28.36
C LEU A 477 -49.54 -7.94 -28.46
N ILE A 478 -50.14 -8.39 -27.36
CA ILE A 478 -51.15 -9.45 -27.35
C ILE A 478 -52.54 -8.92 -27.80
N ALA A 479 -52.86 -7.66 -27.50
CA ALA A 479 -54.11 -7.03 -27.93
C ALA A 479 -54.17 -6.63 -29.42
N MET A 480 -53.02 -6.42 -30.06
CA MET A 480 -52.96 -6.13 -31.52
C MET A 480 -52.79 -7.37 -32.39
N GLY A 481 -52.62 -8.56 -31.80
CA GLY A 481 -52.40 -9.81 -32.55
C GLY A 481 -53.65 -10.64 -32.87
N LEU A 482 -54.88 -10.21 -32.45
CA LEU A 482 -56.11 -10.96 -32.72
C LEU A 482 -57.25 -10.03 -33.17
N PRO A 483 -57.34 -9.66 -34.46
CA PRO A 483 -58.40 -10.23 -35.31
C PRO A 483 -58.07 -10.22 -36.82
N LEU A 484 -57.49 -11.24 -37.33
CA LEU A 484 -57.36 -11.44 -38.79
C LEU A 484 -57.46 -12.90 -39.22
N ALA A 485 -58.31 -13.68 -38.59
CA ALA A 485 -58.54 -15.07 -39.04
C ALA A 485 -60.00 -15.51 -38.90
N LEU A 486 -60.96 -14.72 -39.46
CA LEU A 486 -62.36 -15.20 -39.66
C LEU A 486 -63.01 -14.49 -40.81
N GLN A 487 -62.50 -14.71 -42.04
CA GLN A 487 -63.29 -14.61 -43.28
C GLN A 487 -63.19 -15.91 -43.99
N ARG A 488 -64.11 -16.85 -43.65
CA ARG A 488 -64.43 -18.03 -44.51
C ARG A 488 -65.27 -17.60 -45.67
N ARG A 489 -64.72 -17.81 -46.86
CA ARG A 489 -65.42 -17.75 -48.13
C ARG A 489 -66.52 -18.85 -48.16
N THR A 490 -67.80 -18.44 -48.29
CA THR A 490 -68.86 -19.29 -48.75
C THR A 490 -68.97 -19.17 -50.32
N ARG A 491 -68.77 -20.27 -51.01
CA ARG A 491 -69.09 -20.39 -52.42
C ARG A 491 -70.56 -20.85 -52.57
N PRO A 492 -71.36 -20.30 -53.48
CA PRO A 492 -72.65 -20.86 -53.80
C PRO A 492 -72.54 -22.02 -54.82
N HIS A 493 -73.27 -23.11 -54.56
CA HIS A 493 -73.54 -24.12 -55.52
C HIS A 493 -74.76 -23.68 -56.32
N SER A 494 -74.64 -23.69 -57.68
CA SER A 494 -75.75 -23.70 -58.65
C SER A 494 -76.04 -25.11 -59.05
N SER A 495 -77.30 -25.46 -59.00
CA SER A 495 -77.90 -26.63 -59.67
C SER A 495 -77.95 -26.48 -61.13
#